data_1c018a26b0ddf1a5da74590d22515bd2
#
_entry.id   1c018a26b0ddf1a5da74590d22515bd2
#
_cell.length_a   1.000
_cell.length_b   1.000
_cell.length_c   1.000
_cell.angle_alpha   90.00
_cell.angle_beta   90.00
_cell.angle_gamma   90.00
#
_symmetry.space_group_name_H-M   'P 1'
#
loop_
_entity.id
_entity.type
_entity.pdbx_description
1 polymer ?
#
loop_
_entity_poly.entity_id
_entity_poly.type
_entity_poly.pdbx_seq_one_letter_code
_entity_poly.pdbx_strand_id
1 'polypeptide(L)'
;MKTVALVFGRKNSKGLKNKNIRKINSKPMFSHVIDEVKKVKSIKNIYVSTDSSFILKNAKKKGCKLIIRPKSLSTDESLLSDAIYHAVKVCTQKEAKIDNFLILLCNSICFDYKLINKAINLIKKNDKIDTVTTVSKFNMFSPVRAMKIKNDKILNFISNNNLKKFTNLSGDRDKSTDSYFCTHSFALSKKRVFYRPEKNPSPFKWMGKQKLFI
;
A
#
# COMPACT_ATOMS: atom_id res chain seq x y z
N MET A 1 -12.76 -17.90 1.40
CA MET A 1 -12.43 -16.48 1.11
C MET A 1 -11.30 -16.46 0.08
N LYS A 2 -11.56 -15.88 -1.09
CA LYS A 2 -10.59 -15.80 -2.20
C LYS A 2 -9.87 -14.45 -2.19
N THR A 3 -8.55 -14.48 -2.04
CA THR A 3 -7.68 -13.30 -2.09
C THR A 3 -6.87 -13.31 -3.38
N VAL A 4 -6.84 -12.18 -4.08
CA VAL A 4 -6.03 -11.94 -5.27
C VAL A 4 -4.94 -10.92 -4.92
N ALA A 5 -3.70 -11.20 -5.30
CA ALA A 5 -2.60 -10.26 -5.12
C ALA A 5 -2.45 -9.36 -6.35
N LEU A 6 -2.27 -8.06 -6.09
CA LEU A 6 -2.04 -7.02 -7.09
C LEU A 6 -0.69 -6.36 -6.81
N VAL A 7 0.28 -6.53 -7.70
CA VAL A 7 1.62 -5.94 -7.59
C VAL A 7 1.75 -4.79 -8.59
N PHE A 8 2.09 -3.61 -8.09
CA PHE A 8 2.13 -2.37 -8.87
C PHE A 8 3.55 -1.85 -9.05
N GLY A 9 3.94 -1.58 -10.29
CA GLY A 9 5.21 -0.91 -10.60
C GLY A 9 5.17 -0.24 -11.96
N ARG A 10 5.42 1.08 -12.02
CA ARG A 10 5.59 1.77 -13.30
C ARG A 10 7.03 1.67 -13.78
N LYS A 11 7.23 1.84 -15.09
CA LYS A 11 8.56 1.83 -15.73
C LYS A 11 9.45 2.92 -15.15
N ASN A 12 8.97 4.15 -15.15
CA ASN A 12 9.71 5.32 -14.70
C ASN A 12 9.44 5.62 -13.22
N SER A 13 10.47 5.98 -12.48
CA SER A 13 10.40 6.39 -11.08
C SER A 13 11.16 7.70 -10.90
N LYS A 14 10.50 8.76 -10.37
CA LYS A 14 11.11 10.09 -10.17
C LYS A 14 12.32 10.03 -9.22
N GLY A 15 12.14 9.50 -8.02
CA GLY A 15 13.16 9.56 -6.97
C GLY A 15 14.37 8.66 -7.24
N LEU A 16 14.19 7.53 -7.90
CA LEU A 16 15.28 6.60 -8.24
C LEU A 16 15.00 5.95 -9.59
N LYS A 17 15.76 6.32 -10.60
CA LYS A 17 15.60 5.81 -11.98
C LYS A 17 15.58 4.28 -11.99
N ASN A 18 14.58 3.72 -12.67
CA ASN A 18 14.39 2.27 -12.81
C ASN A 18 14.28 1.49 -11.48
N LYS A 19 13.82 2.13 -10.42
CA LYS A 19 13.74 1.56 -9.06
C LYS A 19 13.22 0.12 -9.04
N ASN A 20 12.09 -0.13 -9.70
CA ASN A 20 11.40 -1.42 -9.64
C ASN A 20 12.18 -2.59 -10.27
N ILE A 21 13.13 -2.31 -11.16
CA ILE A 21 13.96 -3.32 -11.85
C ILE A 21 15.40 -3.34 -11.34
N ARG A 22 15.78 -2.44 -10.43
CA ARG A 22 17.11 -2.51 -9.78
C ARG A 22 17.28 -3.82 -9.04
N LYS A 23 18.47 -4.36 -9.08
CA LYS A 23 18.79 -5.62 -8.43
C LYS A 23 19.18 -5.39 -6.97
N ILE A 24 18.68 -6.23 -6.09
CA ILE A 24 19.12 -6.43 -4.70
C ILE A 24 19.46 -7.89 -4.59
N ASN A 25 20.67 -8.20 -4.15
CA ASN A 25 21.19 -9.58 -4.14
C ASN A 25 20.95 -10.28 -5.49
N SER A 26 21.45 -9.66 -6.58
CA SER A 26 21.38 -10.14 -7.97
C SER A 26 19.98 -10.29 -8.57
N LYS A 27 18.89 -10.01 -7.83
CA LYS A 27 17.52 -10.21 -8.23
C LYS A 27 16.74 -8.88 -8.33
N PRO A 28 15.96 -8.63 -9.39
CA PRO A 28 15.16 -7.41 -9.51
C PRO A 28 14.19 -7.22 -8.35
N MET A 29 14.01 -5.97 -7.90
CA MET A 29 13.19 -5.62 -6.73
C MET A 29 11.77 -6.20 -6.79
N PHE A 30 11.06 -6.04 -7.92
CA PHE A 30 9.72 -6.60 -8.09
C PHE A 30 9.67 -8.13 -7.94
N SER A 31 10.77 -8.83 -8.27
CA SER A 31 10.83 -10.29 -8.13
C SER A 31 10.82 -10.75 -6.68
N HIS A 32 11.45 -10.01 -5.78
CA HIS A 32 11.39 -10.31 -4.34
C HIS A 32 9.96 -10.27 -3.83
N VAL A 33 9.21 -9.23 -4.23
CA VAL A 33 7.80 -9.09 -3.84
C VAL A 33 6.95 -10.27 -4.33
N ILE A 34 7.10 -10.65 -5.59
CA ILE A 34 6.36 -11.78 -6.16
C ILE A 34 6.70 -13.08 -5.42
N ASP A 35 7.98 -13.32 -5.14
CA ASP A 35 8.42 -14.55 -4.49
C ASP A 35 7.92 -14.64 -3.04
N GLU A 36 7.86 -13.53 -2.30
CA GLU A 36 7.26 -13.52 -0.97
C GLU A 36 5.75 -13.83 -1.03
N VAL A 37 5.02 -13.23 -1.97
CA VAL A 37 3.59 -13.51 -2.11
C VAL A 37 3.33 -14.97 -2.50
N LYS A 38 4.18 -15.59 -3.30
CA LYS A 38 4.07 -17.00 -3.68
C LYS A 38 4.18 -17.99 -2.52
N LYS A 39 4.84 -17.61 -1.44
CA LYS A 39 4.90 -18.43 -0.22
C LYS A 39 3.55 -18.51 0.51
N VAL A 40 2.62 -17.58 0.21
CA VAL A 40 1.26 -17.57 0.79
C VAL A 40 0.37 -18.56 0.04
N LYS A 41 0.24 -19.80 0.56
CA LYS A 41 -0.47 -20.90 -0.11
C LYS A 41 -1.93 -20.60 -0.46
N SER A 42 -2.60 -19.71 0.27
CA SER A 42 -4.00 -19.33 0.04
C SER A 42 -4.18 -18.34 -1.12
N ILE A 43 -3.10 -17.68 -1.59
CA ILE A 43 -3.14 -16.76 -2.74
C ILE A 43 -2.75 -17.53 -4.00
N LYS A 44 -3.72 -17.83 -4.85
CA LYS A 44 -3.48 -18.58 -6.10
C LYS A 44 -3.20 -17.69 -7.30
N ASN A 45 -3.71 -16.46 -7.30
CA ASN A 45 -3.61 -15.53 -8.43
C ASN A 45 -2.86 -14.27 -8.04
N ILE A 46 -1.75 -14.02 -8.74
CA ILE A 46 -0.93 -12.81 -8.61
C ILE A 46 -1.02 -12.06 -9.93
N TYR A 47 -1.53 -10.85 -9.91
CA TYR A 47 -1.56 -9.95 -11.05
C TYR A 47 -0.48 -8.87 -10.90
N VAL A 48 0.20 -8.57 -11.99
CA VAL A 48 1.21 -7.50 -12.04
C VAL A 48 0.72 -6.41 -12.98
N SER A 49 0.46 -5.22 -12.41
CA SER A 49 0.04 -4.02 -13.16
C SER A 49 1.23 -3.12 -13.43
N THR A 50 1.62 -3.01 -14.71
CA THR A 50 2.81 -2.25 -15.12
C THR A 50 2.73 -1.82 -16.59
N ASP A 51 3.43 -0.75 -16.93
CA ASP A 51 3.75 -0.30 -18.30
C ASP A 51 5.15 -0.74 -18.77
N SER A 52 5.90 -1.44 -17.90
CA SER A 52 7.25 -1.91 -18.20
C SER A 52 7.24 -3.27 -18.90
N SER A 53 7.69 -3.33 -20.16
CA SER A 53 7.84 -4.58 -20.92
C SER A 53 8.78 -5.58 -20.22
N PHE A 54 9.83 -5.08 -19.56
CA PHE A 54 10.74 -5.91 -18.78
C PHE A 54 10.02 -6.60 -17.61
N ILE A 55 9.23 -5.84 -16.83
CA ILE A 55 8.47 -6.40 -15.70
C ILE A 55 7.42 -7.39 -16.21
N LEU A 56 6.67 -7.05 -17.28
CA LEU A 56 5.67 -7.93 -17.89
C LEU A 56 6.28 -9.28 -18.31
N LYS A 57 7.39 -9.24 -19.07
CA LYS A 57 8.07 -10.46 -19.54
C LYS A 57 8.52 -11.35 -18.37
N ASN A 58 9.12 -10.77 -17.34
CA ASN A 58 9.65 -11.54 -16.21
C ASN A 58 8.54 -12.00 -15.23
N ALA A 59 7.50 -11.22 -15.04
CA ALA A 59 6.34 -11.62 -14.25
C ALA A 59 5.59 -12.80 -14.90
N LYS A 60 5.46 -12.79 -16.24
CA LYS A 60 4.89 -13.92 -17.00
C LYS A 60 5.69 -15.20 -16.76
N LYS A 61 7.03 -15.14 -16.84
CA LYS A 61 7.92 -16.29 -16.55
C LYS A 61 7.72 -16.84 -15.12
N LYS A 62 7.33 -15.98 -14.19
CA LYS A 62 6.99 -16.36 -12.82
C LYS A 62 5.54 -16.82 -12.65
N GLY A 63 4.78 -17.04 -13.72
CA GLY A 63 3.38 -17.50 -13.68
C GLY A 63 2.39 -16.45 -13.18
N CYS A 64 2.75 -15.17 -13.19
CA CYS A 64 1.83 -14.10 -12.84
C CYS A 64 0.90 -13.76 -14.01
N LYS A 65 -0.33 -13.36 -13.70
CA LYS A 65 -1.25 -12.76 -14.66
C LYS A 65 -0.88 -11.29 -14.87
N LEU A 66 -1.03 -10.81 -16.10
CA LEU A 66 -0.56 -9.49 -16.48
C LEU A 66 -1.72 -8.50 -16.65
N ILE A 67 -1.50 -7.28 -16.16
CA ILE A 67 -2.34 -6.11 -16.43
C ILE A 67 -1.45 -5.06 -17.11
N ILE A 68 -1.64 -4.87 -18.41
CA ILE A 68 -0.96 -3.80 -19.13
C ILE A 68 -1.58 -2.50 -18.68
N ARG A 69 -0.78 -1.68 -17.98
CA ARG A 69 -1.27 -0.41 -17.47
C ARG A 69 -1.33 0.62 -18.59
N PRO A 70 -2.47 1.32 -18.78
CA PRO A 70 -2.59 2.40 -19.74
C PRO A 70 -1.55 3.50 -19.52
N LYS A 71 -1.10 4.14 -20.59
CA LYS A 71 -0.15 5.27 -20.53
C LYS A 71 -0.65 6.39 -19.61
N SER A 72 -1.94 6.73 -19.67
CA SER A 72 -2.58 7.73 -18.81
C SER A 72 -2.48 7.44 -17.31
N LEU A 73 -2.34 6.18 -16.92
CA LEU A 73 -2.17 5.75 -15.52
C LEU A 73 -0.69 5.49 -15.14
N SER A 74 0.24 5.85 -16.03
CA SER A 74 1.68 5.62 -15.86
C SER A 74 2.50 6.89 -15.88
N THR A 75 1.85 8.06 -15.99
CA THR A 75 2.49 9.38 -15.94
C THR A 75 2.94 9.72 -14.52
N ASP A 76 3.67 10.80 -14.39
CA ASP A 76 4.15 11.29 -13.10
C ASP A 76 3.03 11.91 -12.24
N GLU A 77 1.99 12.41 -12.88
CA GLU A 77 0.81 13.01 -12.26
C GLU A 77 -0.25 11.97 -11.89
N SER A 78 -0.19 10.76 -12.50
CA SER A 78 -1.19 9.73 -12.24
C SER A 78 -1.09 9.20 -10.82
N LEU A 79 -2.24 9.10 -10.15
CA LEU A 79 -2.32 8.62 -8.78
C LEU A 79 -2.22 7.10 -8.72
N LEU A 80 -1.59 6.59 -7.66
CA LEU A 80 -1.57 5.15 -7.39
C LEU A 80 -2.99 4.58 -7.23
N SER A 81 -3.90 5.33 -6.63
CA SER A 81 -5.31 4.96 -6.48
C SER A 81 -5.97 4.60 -7.81
N ASP A 82 -5.70 5.36 -8.87
CA ASP A 82 -6.32 5.12 -10.18
C ASP A 82 -5.80 3.83 -10.82
N ALA A 83 -4.51 3.56 -10.66
CA ALA A 83 -3.93 2.29 -11.09
C ALA A 83 -4.51 1.11 -10.29
N ILE A 84 -4.79 1.29 -8.99
CA ILE A 84 -5.42 0.27 -8.15
C ILE A 84 -6.86 0.01 -8.64
N TYR A 85 -7.67 1.05 -8.82
CA TYR A 85 -9.06 0.90 -9.31
C TYR A 85 -9.12 0.24 -10.68
N HIS A 86 -8.23 0.63 -11.59
CA HIS A 86 -8.10 -0.01 -12.90
C HIS A 86 -7.80 -1.51 -12.75
N ALA A 87 -6.83 -1.88 -11.93
CA ALA A 87 -6.44 -3.27 -11.74
C ALA A 87 -7.56 -4.10 -11.07
N VAL A 88 -8.25 -3.54 -10.08
CA VAL A 88 -9.41 -4.17 -9.45
C VAL A 88 -10.52 -4.42 -10.47
N LYS A 89 -10.83 -3.44 -11.33
CA LYS A 89 -11.81 -3.59 -12.41
C LYS A 89 -11.44 -4.73 -13.36
N VAL A 90 -10.19 -4.77 -13.84
CA VAL A 90 -9.70 -5.83 -14.74
C VAL A 90 -9.79 -7.21 -14.06
N CYS A 91 -9.42 -7.32 -12.79
CA CYS A 91 -9.47 -8.59 -12.07
C CYS A 91 -10.91 -9.07 -11.86
N THR A 92 -11.82 -8.17 -11.50
CA THR A 92 -13.25 -8.53 -11.29
C THR A 92 -13.95 -8.96 -12.56
N GLN A 93 -13.50 -8.50 -13.72
CA GLN A 93 -13.99 -8.98 -15.02
C GLN A 93 -13.47 -10.38 -15.38
N LYS A 94 -12.26 -10.72 -14.93
CA LYS A 94 -11.59 -12.00 -15.28
C LYS A 94 -11.81 -13.12 -14.28
N GLU A 95 -12.20 -12.81 -13.05
CA GLU A 95 -12.32 -13.77 -11.98
C GLU A 95 -13.62 -13.61 -11.19
N ALA A 96 -14.41 -14.70 -11.15
CA ALA A 96 -15.56 -14.78 -10.26
C ALA A 96 -15.12 -14.82 -8.79
N LYS A 97 -15.96 -14.29 -7.90
CA LYS A 97 -15.86 -14.44 -6.44
C LYS A 97 -14.50 -14.03 -5.83
N ILE A 98 -14.04 -12.83 -6.12
CA ILE A 98 -12.94 -12.22 -5.36
C ILE A 98 -13.52 -11.58 -4.10
N ASP A 99 -12.98 -11.92 -2.92
CA ASP A 99 -13.38 -11.34 -1.64
C ASP A 99 -12.44 -10.22 -1.21
N ASN A 100 -11.13 -10.38 -1.46
CA ASN A 100 -10.12 -9.42 -1.05
C ASN A 100 -9.05 -9.20 -2.11
N PHE A 101 -8.44 -8.03 -2.06
CA PHE A 101 -7.27 -7.67 -2.84
C PHE A 101 -6.08 -7.39 -1.92
N LEU A 102 -4.99 -8.12 -2.11
CA LEU A 102 -3.69 -7.82 -1.49
C LEU A 102 -2.93 -6.87 -2.42
N ILE A 103 -2.77 -5.63 -1.99
CA ILE A 103 -2.14 -4.55 -2.76
C ILE A 103 -0.70 -4.41 -2.32
N LEU A 104 0.25 -4.50 -3.27
CA LEU A 104 1.69 -4.41 -3.04
C LEU A 104 2.34 -3.52 -4.11
N LEU A 105 3.42 -2.85 -3.72
CA LEU A 105 4.26 -2.12 -4.66
C LEU A 105 5.49 -2.96 -5.03
N CYS A 106 5.97 -2.85 -6.26
CA CYS A 106 7.17 -3.55 -6.74
C CYS A 106 8.44 -3.27 -5.91
N ASN A 107 8.44 -2.20 -5.13
CA ASN A 107 9.55 -1.81 -4.25
C ASN A 107 9.32 -2.06 -2.77
N SER A 108 8.21 -2.66 -2.39
CA SER A 108 7.93 -3.06 -1.01
C SER A 108 8.57 -4.41 -0.73
N ILE A 109 9.87 -4.43 -0.44
CA ILE A 109 10.63 -5.68 -0.25
C ILE A 109 10.82 -6.07 1.22
N CYS A 110 10.53 -5.15 2.14
CA CYS A 110 10.75 -5.35 3.57
C CYS A 110 9.48 -5.88 4.25
N PHE A 111 9.04 -7.07 3.89
CA PHE A 111 7.98 -7.79 4.60
C PHE A 111 8.19 -9.30 4.49
N ASP A 112 7.63 -10.04 5.46
CA ASP A 112 7.57 -11.49 5.48
C ASP A 112 6.17 -11.95 5.07
N TYR A 113 6.07 -13.02 4.28
CA TYR A 113 4.79 -13.64 3.90
C TYR A 113 3.94 -14.06 5.12
N LYS A 114 4.56 -14.29 6.29
CA LYS A 114 3.87 -14.58 7.55
C LYS A 114 2.95 -13.41 7.98
N LEU A 115 3.38 -12.16 7.74
CA LEU A 115 2.53 -10.98 7.98
C LEU A 115 1.30 -10.97 7.08
N ILE A 116 1.43 -11.40 5.82
CA ILE A 116 0.28 -11.54 4.92
C ILE A 116 -0.69 -12.60 5.45
N ASN A 117 -0.19 -13.74 5.91
CA ASN A 117 -1.03 -14.78 6.52
C ASN A 117 -1.75 -14.26 7.78
N LYS A 118 -1.05 -13.49 8.63
CA LYS A 118 -1.65 -12.84 9.80
C LYS A 118 -2.78 -11.88 9.38
N ALA A 119 -2.55 -11.05 8.36
CA ALA A 119 -3.54 -10.12 7.83
C ALA A 119 -4.78 -10.86 7.28
N ILE A 120 -4.58 -11.96 6.54
CA ILE A 120 -5.68 -12.79 6.02
C ILE A 120 -6.52 -13.36 7.16
N ASN A 121 -5.89 -13.84 8.23
CA ASN A 121 -6.60 -14.37 9.39
C ASN A 121 -7.39 -13.28 10.13
N LEU A 122 -6.83 -12.08 10.28
CA LEU A 122 -7.49 -10.95 10.94
C LEU A 122 -8.71 -10.46 10.16
N ILE A 123 -8.57 -10.28 8.85
CA ILE A 123 -9.68 -9.78 8.01
C ILE A 123 -10.82 -10.81 7.89
N LYS A 124 -10.48 -12.11 8.00
CA LYS A 124 -11.46 -13.21 8.02
C LYS A 124 -12.27 -13.23 9.31
N LYS A 125 -11.64 -12.92 10.44
CA LYS A 125 -12.27 -12.97 11.77
C LYS A 125 -13.18 -11.77 12.06
N ASN A 126 -13.06 -10.68 11.30
CA ASN A 126 -13.81 -9.45 11.57
C ASN A 126 -14.37 -8.83 10.29
N ASP A 127 -15.69 -8.98 10.15
CA ASP A 127 -16.39 -8.45 8.97
C ASP A 127 -16.49 -6.93 8.92
N LYS A 128 -16.34 -6.23 10.04
CA LYS A 128 -16.38 -4.77 10.09
C LYS A 128 -15.11 -4.13 9.52
N ILE A 129 -13.96 -4.84 9.54
CA ILE A 129 -12.69 -4.34 9.01
C ILE A 129 -12.73 -4.28 7.47
N ASP A 130 -12.33 -3.16 6.92
CA ASP A 130 -12.18 -2.94 5.47
C ASP A 130 -10.80 -3.33 4.98
N THR A 131 -9.75 -2.96 5.73
CA THR A 131 -8.35 -3.18 5.33
C THR A 131 -7.47 -3.52 6.52
N VAL A 132 -6.54 -4.45 6.31
CA VAL A 132 -5.39 -4.70 7.19
C VAL A 132 -4.12 -4.25 6.48
N THR A 133 -3.33 -3.40 7.13
CA THR A 133 -2.07 -2.85 6.57
C THR A 133 -0.96 -2.81 7.61
N THR A 134 0.26 -2.63 7.15
CA THR A 134 1.45 -2.56 8.00
C THR A 134 1.74 -1.13 8.43
N VAL A 135 2.16 -0.97 9.69
CA VAL A 135 2.63 0.30 10.24
C VAL A 135 3.96 0.13 10.96
N SER A 136 4.67 1.23 11.12
CA SER A 136 5.83 1.33 12.00
C SER A 136 5.68 2.53 12.92
N LYS A 137 6.19 2.39 14.13
CA LYS A 137 6.25 3.48 15.12
C LYS A 137 7.34 4.47 14.73
N PHE A 138 6.96 5.74 14.58
CA PHE A 138 7.88 6.83 14.20
C PHE A 138 7.59 8.08 15.03
N ASN A 139 7.96 8.06 16.30
CA ASN A 139 7.72 9.19 17.21
C ASN A 139 8.48 10.46 16.82
N MET A 140 9.61 10.33 16.10
CA MET A 140 10.36 11.47 15.57
C MET A 140 9.50 12.36 14.66
N PHE A 141 8.62 11.77 13.89
CA PHE A 141 7.72 12.46 12.94
C PHE A 141 6.29 12.61 13.47
N SER A 142 6.12 12.62 14.80
CA SER A 142 4.82 12.85 15.41
C SER A 142 4.19 14.15 14.87
N PRO A 143 2.92 14.17 14.50
CA PRO A 143 2.24 15.37 14.01
C PRO A 143 2.28 16.54 15.00
N VAL A 144 2.34 16.24 16.31
CA VAL A 144 2.43 17.28 17.35
C VAL A 144 3.76 18.02 17.38
N ARG A 145 4.80 17.44 16.75
CA ARG A 145 6.13 18.04 16.61
C ARG A 145 6.33 18.73 15.27
N ALA A 146 5.41 18.51 14.32
CA ALA A 146 5.51 19.08 12.99
C ALA A 146 5.29 20.59 13.01
N MET A 147 6.10 21.31 12.26
CA MET A 147 6.03 22.76 12.11
C MET A 147 5.81 23.14 10.64
N LYS A 148 5.28 24.32 10.42
CA LYS A 148 5.12 24.93 9.11
C LYS A 148 5.71 26.33 9.11
N ILE A 149 6.22 26.76 7.96
CA ILE A 149 6.70 28.12 7.75
C ILE A 149 5.60 28.92 7.04
N LYS A 150 5.26 30.09 7.59
CA LYS A 150 4.34 31.03 6.97
C LYS A 150 4.83 32.45 7.26
N ASN A 151 5.08 33.25 6.20
CA ASN A 151 5.60 34.63 6.29
C ASN A 151 6.85 34.69 7.18
N ASP A 152 7.85 33.85 6.90
CA ASP A 152 9.13 33.72 7.60
C ASP A 152 9.03 33.37 9.10
N LYS A 153 7.84 32.98 9.56
CA LYS A 153 7.60 32.56 10.94
C LYS A 153 7.38 31.04 11.01
N ILE A 154 7.98 30.43 12.03
CA ILE A 154 7.77 29.03 12.36
C ILE A 154 6.51 28.92 13.23
N LEU A 155 5.55 28.12 12.81
CA LEU A 155 4.29 27.89 13.50
C LEU A 155 4.05 26.39 13.67
N ASN A 156 3.34 26.00 14.72
CA ASN A 156 2.89 24.61 14.85
C ASN A 156 2.03 24.19 13.65
N PHE A 157 2.27 22.99 13.12
CA PHE A 157 1.47 22.44 12.03
C PHE A 157 0.02 22.21 12.48
N ILE A 158 -0.15 21.65 13.69
CA ILE A 158 -1.43 21.52 14.37
C ILE A 158 -1.70 22.82 15.14
N SER A 159 -2.89 23.37 15.01
CA SER A 159 -3.27 24.60 15.77
C SER A 159 -3.20 24.36 17.28
N ASN A 160 -2.89 25.41 18.05
CA ASN A 160 -2.77 25.32 19.51
C ASN A 160 -4.05 24.78 20.18
N ASN A 161 -5.24 25.13 19.67
CA ASN A 161 -6.50 24.61 20.17
C ASN A 161 -6.66 23.10 19.97
N ASN A 162 -6.09 22.57 18.88
CA ASN A 162 -6.10 21.13 18.63
C ASN A 162 -4.98 20.41 19.39
N LEU A 163 -3.84 21.07 19.62
CA LEU A 163 -2.77 20.51 20.45
C LEU A 163 -3.24 20.21 21.88
N LYS A 164 -4.08 21.09 22.45
CA LYS A 164 -4.65 20.90 23.80
C LYS A 164 -5.48 19.62 23.97
N LYS A 165 -5.91 19.00 22.85
CA LYS A 165 -6.65 17.72 22.85
C LYS A 165 -5.75 16.48 22.96
N PHE A 166 -4.46 16.63 22.81
CA PHE A 166 -3.52 15.54 22.97
C PHE A 166 -3.07 15.45 24.42
N THR A 167 -3.16 14.27 24.99
CA THR A 167 -2.55 13.94 26.28
C THR A 167 -1.06 13.69 26.06
N ASN A 168 -0.25 13.99 27.07
CA ASN A 168 1.20 13.72 27.03
C ASN A 168 1.96 14.47 25.91
N LEU A 169 1.74 15.78 25.81
CA LEU A 169 2.59 16.64 24.98
C LEU A 169 3.96 16.81 25.67
N SER A 170 4.99 16.24 25.05
CA SER A 170 6.38 16.38 25.51
C SER A 170 7.28 16.72 24.32
N GLY A 171 8.33 17.51 24.57
CA GLY A 171 9.44 17.70 23.66
C GLY A 171 10.25 16.41 23.46
N ASP A 172 10.22 15.50 24.43
CA ASP A 172 10.86 14.20 24.35
C ASP A 172 10.04 13.24 23.50
N ARG A 173 10.67 12.64 22.49
CA ARG A 173 10.01 11.68 21.58
C ARG A 173 9.45 10.45 22.30
N ASP A 174 10.08 10.05 23.39
CA ASP A 174 9.75 8.81 24.11
C ASP A 174 8.68 9.03 25.19
N LYS A 175 8.38 10.31 25.53
CA LYS A 175 7.34 10.69 26.49
C LYS A 175 6.04 11.19 25.86
N SER A 176 6.01 11.34 24.53
CA SER A 176 4.81 11.76 23.80
C SER A 176 4.00 10.55 23.33
N THR A 177 2.72 10.79 22.99
CA THR A 177 1.84 9.77 22.42
C THR A 177 2.48 9.12 21.19
N ASP A 178 2.44 7.79 21.13
CA ASP A 178 2.99 7.02 20.01
C ASP A 178 2.35 7.41 18.68
N SER A 179 3.19 7.64 17.69
CA SER A 179 2.79 7.92 16.31
C SER A 179 3.17 6.78 15.40
N TYR A 180 2.19 6.28 14.63
CA TYR A 180 2.39 5.19 13.69
C TYR A 180 2.16 5.67 12.27
N PHE A 181 3.03 5.27 11.37
CA PHE A 181 2.95 5.59 9.94
C PHE A 181 2.77 4.32 9.12
N CYS A 182 1.88 4.38 8.12
CA CYS A 182 1.75 3.28 7.17
C CYS A 182 3.06 3.07 6.42
N THR A 183 3.64 1.89 6.54
CA THR A 183 4.85 1.53 5.78
C THR A 183 4.55 1.20 4.33
N HIS A 184 3.26 0.96 4.01
CA HIS A 184 2.80 0.52 2.69
C HIS A 184 3.55 -0.72 2.16
N SER A 185 4.06 -1.58 3.07
CA SER A 185 4.64 -2.86 2.65
C SER A 185 3.60 -3.68 1.91
N PHE A 186 2.37 -3.71 2.44
CA PHE A 186 1.18 -4.16 1.74
C PHE A 186 -0.10 -3.60 2.39
N ALA A 187 -1.22 -3.71 1.67
CA ALA A 187 -2.56 -3.55 2.22
C ALA A 187 -3.47 -4.66 1.71
N LEU A 188 -4.15 -5.34 2.63
CA LEU A 188 -5.16 -6.35 2.33
C LEU A 188 -6.53 -5.73 2.51
N SER A 189 -7.23 -5.43 1.41
CA SER A 189 -8.52 -4.72 1.42
C SER A 189 -9.65 -5.63 0.95
N LYS A 190 -10.81 -5.56 1.62
CA LYS A 190 -12.04 -6.22 1.16
C LYS A 190 -12.53 -5.62 -0.16
N LYS A 191 -13.09 -6.43 -1.03
CA LYS A 191 -13.62 -6.00 -2.34
C LYS A 191 -14.62 -4.85 -2.22
N ARG A 192 -15.44 -4.83 -1.15
CA ARG A 192 -16.44 -3.78 -0.92
C ARG A 192 -15.88 -2.36 -0.85
N VAL A 193 -14.60 -2.21 -0.47
CA VAL A 193 -13.90 -0.91 -0.42
C VAL A 193 -13.90 -0.20 -1.78
N PHE A 194 -13.91 -0.98 -2.86
CA PHE A 194 -13.78 -0.50 -4.23
C PHE A 194 -15.12 -0.23 -4.93
N TYR A 195 -16.27 -0.52 -4.29
CA TYR A 195 -17.59 -0.27 -4.90
C TYR A 195 -17.96 1.22 -4.90
N ARG A 196 -17.62 1.95 -3.83
CA ARG A 196 -17.92 3.38 -3.68
C ARG A 196 -16.73 4.11 -3.06
N PRO A 197 -15.60 4.21 -3.79
CA PRO A 197 -14.37 4.76 -3.25
C PRO A 197 -14.47 6.23 -2.85
N GLU A 198 -15.39 6.98 -3.46
CA GLU A 198 -15.66 8.38 -3.13
C GLU A 198 -16.15 8.58 -1.69
N LYS A 199 -16.80 7.57 -1.11
CA LYS A 199 -17.30 7.58 0.28
C LYS A 199 -16.23 7.25 1.33
N ASN A 200 -15.04 6.85 0.89
CA ASN A 200 -13.94 6.50 1.79
C ASN A 200 -13.08 7.73 2.12
N PRO A 201 -12.45 7.78 3.30
CA PRO A 201 -11.65 8.93 3.71
C PRO A 201 -10.37 9.09 2.89
N SER A 202 -10.04 10.35 2.57
CA SER A 202 -8.73 10.72 2.02
C SER A 202 -7.62 10.55 3.06
N PRO A 203 -6.35 10.44 2.64
CA PRO A 203 -5.87 10.35 1.25
C PRO A 203 -5.94 8.94 0.66
N PHE A 204 -6.17 7.91 1.47
CA PHE A 204 -6.10 6.50 1.05
C PHE A 204 -7.49 5.88 0.88
N LYS A 205 -8.30 6.44 -0.04
CA LYS A 205 -9.68 5.98 -0.29
C LYS A 205 -9.78 4.49 -0.62
N TRP A 206 -8.76 3.91 -1.23
CA TRP A 206 -8.67 2.49 -1.56
C TRP A 206 -8.41 1.57 -0.35
N MET A 207 -8.29 2.15 0.86
CA MET A 207 -8.18 1.39 2.13
C MET A 207 -9.50 1.35 2.94
N GLY A 208 -10.57 2.02 2.50
CA GLY A 208 -11.85 2.04 3.22
C GLY A 208 -11.82 2.86 4.50
N LYS A 209 -12.85 2.67 5.33
CA LYS A 209 -13.05 3.41 6.58
C LYS A 209 -12.41 2.72 7.77
N GLN A 210 -12.70 1.43 7.94
CA GLN A 210 -12.26 0.63 9.09
C GLN A 210 -10.95 -0.09 8.77
N LYS A 211 -9.87 0.35 9.41
CA LYS A 211 -8.53 -0.17 9.18
C LYS A 211 -8.00 -0.83 10.45
N LEU A 212 -7.39 -2.00 10.28
CA LEU A 212 -6.60 -2.65 11.30
C LEU A 212 -5.12 -2.61 10.90
N PHE A 213 -4.26 -2.38 11.85
CA PHE A 213 -2.82 -2.29 11.64
C PHE A 213 -2.09 -3.49 12.25
N ILE A 214 -0.99 -3.89 11.62
CA ILE A 214 -0.10 -4.95 12.11
C ILE A 214 1.36 -4.56 11.96
#